data_fa74838bc6168295376f8910a03414e9
#
_entry.id   fa74838bc6168295376f8910a03414e9
#
_cell.length_a   1.000
_cell.length_b   1.000
_cell.length_c   1.000
_cell.angle_alpha   90.00
_cell.angle_beta   90.00
_cell.angle_gamma   90.00
#
_symmetry.space_group_name_H-M   'P 1'
#
loop_
_entity.id
_entity.type
_entity.pdbx_description
1 polymer ?
#
loop_
_entity_poly.entity_id
_entity_poly.type
_entity_poly.pdbx_seq_one_letter_code
_entity_poly.pdbx_strand_id
1 'polypeptide(L)'
;MELIENPGDFSKRFGRWNGDERLSGYPFVQNVRTPFTPVKRALPMLNLGLISSAGAYIDGTDAFDLDARDGDMSFREIPVEVEAADFRYAAKGYDTAAVLEDRNSQIPIERLGEYQANAVIGDLNNVWWSVSSYIPNAERVATEG
;
A
#
# COMPACT_ATOMS: atom_id res chain seq x y z
N MET A 1 -16.17 9.40 -11.83
CA MET A 1 -15.00 8.79 -12.51
C MET A 1 -15.14 7.29 -12.31
N GLU A 2 -15.68 6.60 -13.29
CA GLU A 2 -15.79 5.14 -13.25
C GLU A 2 -14.43 4.55 -13.59
N LEU A 3 -13.75 4.01 -12.61
CA LEU A 3 -12.63 3.10 -12.83
C LEU A 3 -13.22 1.71 -13.11
N ILE A 4 -13.69 1.51 -14.33
CA ILE A 4 -14.06 0.17 -14.79
C ILE A 4 -12.79 -0.47 -15.30
N GLU A 5 -12.06 -1.13 -14.41
CA GLU A 5 -11.01 -2.01 -14.85
C GLU A 5 -11.65 -3.29 -15.41
N ASN A 6 -11.36 -3.59 -16.67
CA ASN A 6 -11.84 -4.82 -17.28
C ASN A 6 -11.21 -6.02 -16.55
N PRO A 7 -11.98 -7.02 -16.07
CA PRO A 7 -11.43 -8.21 -15.44
C PRO A 7 -10.35 -8.91 -16.23
N GLY A 8 -10.42 -8.89 -17.57
CA GLY A 8 -9.39 -9.44 -18.44
C GLY A 8 -8.06 -8.67 -18.36
N ASP A 9 -8.09 -7.36 -18.19
CA ASP A 9 -6.88 -6.54 -18.03
C ASP A 9 -6.26 -6.74 -16.64
N PHE A 10 -7.09 -6.89 -15.63
CA PHE A 10 -6.66 -7.28 -14.29
C PHE A 10 -5.96 -8.64 -14.31
N SER A 11 -6.57 -9.66 -14.94
CA SER A 11 -5.99 -11.01 -15.05
C SER A 11 -4.65 -11.01 -15.79
N LYS A 12 -4.50 -10.23 -16.86
CA LYS A 12 -3.24 -10.08 -17.60
C LYS A 12 -2.17 -9.43 -16.77
N ARG A 13 -2.52 -8.40 -16.00
CA ARG A 13 -1.57 -7.65 -15.17
C ARG A 13 -1.06 -8.49 -14.01
N PHE A 14 -1.90 -9.24 -13.35
CA PHE A 14 -1.51 -10.08 -12.22
C PHE A 14 -0.89 -11.42 -12.61
N GLY A 15 -0.81 -11.78 -13.89
CA GLY A 15 0.05 -12.85 -14.47
C GLY A 15 0.01 -14.24 -13.84
N ARG A 16 -0.71 -14.43 -12.75
CA ARG A 16 -0.83 -15.68 -12.00
C ARG A 16 -2.24 -16.22 -11.91
N TRP A 17 -3.22 -15.43 -12.33
CA TRP A 17 -4.59 -15.88 -12.40
C TRP A 17 -4.78 -16.68 -13.69
N ASN A 18 -4.95 -18.01 -13.56
CA ASN A 18 -5.16 -18.93 -14.67
C ASN A 18 -6.66 -19.19 -14.93
N GLY A 19 -7.56 -18.47 -14.25
CA GLY A 19 -9.00 -18.60 -14.41
C GLY A 19 -9.55 -17.82 -15.60
N ASP A 20 -10.87 -17.71 -15.64
CA ASP A 20 -11.55 -16.98 -16.69
C ASP A 20 -11.42 -15.45 -16.52
N GLU A 21 -11.72 -14.69 -17.59
CA GLU A 21 -11.65 -13.22 -17.62
C GLU A 21 -12.66 -12.55 -16.67
N ARG A 22 -13.65 -13.29 -16.18
CA ARG A 22 -14.67 -12.80 -15.24
C ARG A 22 -14.25 -13.00 -13.80
N LEU A 23 -13.04 -13.51 -13.55
CA LEU A 23 -12.52 -13.86 -12.22
C LEU A 23 -13.44 -14.85 -11.47
N SER A 24 -14.20 -15.67 -12.22
CA SER A 24 -15.02 -16.71 -11.65
C SER A 24 -14.14 -17.73 -10.92
N GLY A 25 -14.41 -17.97 -9.64
CA GLY A 25 -13.58 -18.85 -8.80
C GLY A 25 -12.28 -18.23 -8.28
N TYR A 26 -12.03 -16.93 -8.53
CA TYR A 26 -10.92 -16.24 -7.87
C TYR A 26 -11.16 -16.21 -6.35
N PRO A 27 -10.19 -16.61 -5.52
CA PRO A 27 -10.36 -16.72 -4.09
C PRO A 27 -10.30 -15.33 -3.42
N PHE A 28 -11.31 -14.49 -3.67
CA PHE A 28 -11.46 -13.24 -2.92
C PHE A 28 -11.68 -13.54 -1.45
N VAL A 29 -10.95 -12.88 -0.58
CA VAL A 29 -11.16 -12.98 0.86
C VAL A 29 -12.48 -12.32 1.22
N GLN A 30 -13.36 -13.08 1.89
CA GLN A 30 -14.60 -12.57 2.44
C GLN A 30 -14.41 -12.28 3.92
N ASN A 31 -14.40 -11.01 4.29
CA ASN A 31 -14.35 -10.62 5.69
C ASN A 31 -15.70 -10.85 6.36
N VAL A 32 -15.78 -11.79 7.29
CA VAL A 32 -16.98 -12.07 8.08
C VAL A 32 -17.27 -10.92 9.04
N ARG A 33 -16.24 -10.21 9.48
CA ARG A 33 -16.34 -9.05 10.35
C ARG A 33 -15.46 -7.93 9.79
N THR A 34 -16.07 -6.82 9.44
CA THR A 34 -15.37 -5.61 9.04
C THR A 34 -15.51 -4.58 10.14
N PRO A 35 -14.52 -4.40 11.03
CA PRO A 35 -14.55 -3.38 12.05
C PRO A 35 -14.56 -2.00 11.39
N PHE A 36 -15.43 -1.13 11.85
CA PHE A 36 -15.55 0.22 11.34
C PHE A 36 -15.63 1.22 12.49
N THR A 37 -14.71 2.15 12.53
CA THR A 37 -14.74 3.27 13.48
C THR A 37 -15.18 4.53 12.73
N PRO A 38 -16.40 5.06 12.98
CA PRO A 38 -16.87 6.25 12.29
C PRO A 38 -16.03 7.46 12.65
N VAL A 39 -15.62 8.21 11.64
CA VAL A 39 -14.95 9.50 11.81
C VAL A 39 -15.98 10.52 12.30
N LYS A 40 -15.76 11.08 13.50
CA LYS A 40 -16.69 12.03 14.16
C LYS A 40 -16.19 13.47 14.17
N ARG A 41 -15.02 13.73 13.57
CA ARG A 41 -14.38 15.04 13.54
C ARG A 41 -14.08 15.42 12.09
N ALA A 42 -13.98 16.73 11.83
CA ALA A 42 -13.50 17.21 10.54
C ALA A 42 -12.02 16.87 10.32
N LEU A 43 -11.61 16.71 9.07
CA LEU A 43 -10.23 16.36 8.70
C LEU A 43 -9.16 17.25 9.37
N PRO A 44 -9.33 18.58 9.49
CA PRO A 44 -8.37 19.44 10.20
C PRO A 44 -8.22 19.15 11.70
N MET A 45 -9.04 18.29 12.25
CA MET A 45 -9.00 17.89 13.66
C MET A 45 -8.51 16.47 13.87
N LEU A 46 -8.03 15.82 12.81
CA LEU A 46 -7.56 14.43 12.81
C LEU A 46 -6.05 14.37 12.72
N ASN A 47 -5.49 13.37 13.38
CA ASN A 47 -4.13 12.92 13.11
C ASN A 47 -4.19 11.81 12.06
N LEU A 48 -3.47 11.97 10.96
CA LEU A 48 -3.43 11.04 9.85
C LEU A 48 -2.17 10.18 9.90
N GLY A 49 -2.36 8.87 9.74
CA GLY A 49 -1.28 7.92 9.46
C GLY A 49 -1.37 7.42 8.02
N LEU A 50 -0.23 7.15 7.41
CA LEU A 50 -0.15 6.56 6.08
C LEU A 50 0.34 5.11 6.18
N ILE A 51 -0.33 4.23 5.47
CA ILE A 51 0.14 2.85 5.21
C ILE A 51 0.25 2.69 3.70
N SER A 52 1.39 2.19 3.21
CA SER A 52 1.61 1.94 1.79
C SER A 52 2.09 0.52 1.56
N SER A 53 1.51 -0.14 0.56
CA SER A 53 1.92 -1.45 0.07
C SER A 53 2.90 -1.36 -1.12
N ALA A 54 3.66 -0.29 -1.22
CA ALA A 54 4.68 -0.13 -2.25
C ALA A 54 5.90 -1.04 -2.05
N GLY A 55 6.04 -1.70 -0.90
CA GLY A 55 7.23 -2.48 -0.57
C GLY A 55 8.48 -1.61 -0.38
N ALA A 56 8.29 -0.35 0.03
CA ALA A 56 9.37 0.59 0.25
C ALA A 56 10.17 0.25 1.52
N TYR A 57 11.48 0.43 1.45
CA TYR A 57 12.39 0.31 2.58
C TYR A 57 13.54 1.31 2.43
N ILE A 58 14.25 1.62 3.51
CA ILE A 58 15.39 2.54 3.49
C ILE A 58 16.62 1.79 2.97
N ASP A 59 17.39 2.42 2.09
CA ASP A 59 18.64 1.86 1.56
C ASP A 59 19.58 1.44 2.71
N GLY A 60 20.17 0.26 2.58
CA GLY A 60 21.01 -0.33 3.61
C GLY A 60 20.27 -1.04 4.75
N THR A 61 18.93 -1.05 4.74
CA THR A 61 18.12 -1.88 5.66
C THR A 61 17.60 -3.15 4.96
N ASP A 62 16.98 -4.06 5.72
CA ASP A 62 16.47 -5.31 5.19
C ASP A 62 15.30 -5.07 4.24
N ALA A 63 15.40 -5.57 3.01
CA ALA A 63 14.31 -5.61 2.04
C ALA A 63 13.19 -6.57 2.48
N PHE A 64 12.00 -6.43 1.88
CA PHE A 64 10.96 -7.44 2.02
C PHE A 64 11.32 -8.71 1.26
N ASP A 65 11.06 -9.87 1.87
CA ASP A 65 11.23 -11.18 1.22
C ASP A 65 10.05 -11.47 0.28
N LEU A 66 10.24 -11.17 -1.00
CA LEU A 66 9.23 -11.38 -2.05
C LEU A 66 9.06 -12.85 -2.46
N ASP A 67 9.97 -13.73 -2.02
CA ASP A 67 9.95 -15.14 -2.32
C ASP A 67 9.49 -16.01 -1.14
N ALA A 68 9.20 -15.36 0.00
CA ALA A 68 8.58 -16.03 1.13
C ALA A 68 7.31 -16.76 0.68
N ARG A 69 7.19 -18.03 1.02
CA ARG A 69 6.11 -18.91 0.57
C ARG A 69 4.71 -18.36 0.85
N ASP A 70 4.52 -17.84 2.05
CA ASP A 70 3.24 -17.31 2.53
C ASP A 70 3.20 -15.77 2.53
N GLY A 71 4.26 -15.14 2.01
CA GLY A 71 4.46 -13.69 2.00
C GLY A 71 5.17 -13.17 3.23
N ASP A 72 5.84 -12.03 3.07
CA ASP A 72 6.47 -11.29 4.15
C ASP A 72 5.44 -10.35 4.78
N MET A 73 4.99 -10.69 6.01
CA MET A 73 4.02 -9.92 6.79
C MET A 73 4.67 -8.86 7.67
N SER A 74 5.99 -8.72 7.62
CA SER A 74 6.67 -7.66 8.34
C SER A 74 6.29 -6.28 7.80
N PHE A 75 6.45 -5.27 8.63
CA PHE A 75 6.30 -3.88 8.21
C PHE A 75 7.54 -3.06 8.57
N ARG A 76 7.68 -1.90 7.95
CA ARG A 76 8.73 -0.93 8.25
C ARG A 76 8.08 0.35 8.76
N GLU A 77 8.50 0.83 9.91
CA GLU A 77 8.19 2.18 10.37
C GLU A 77 9.23 3.15 9.79
N ILE A 78 8.78 4.06 8.97
CA ILE A 78 9.65 4.96 8.23
C ILE A 78 9.32 6.40 8.62
N PRO A 79 10.30 7.18 9.12
CA PRO A 79 10.10 8.59 9.38
C PRO A 79 9.67 9.36 8.12
N VAL A 80 8.78 10.33 8.27
CA VAL A 80 8.28 11.13 7.13
C VAL A 80 9.35 12.01 6.49
N GLU A 81 10.42 12.29 7.23
CA GLU A 81 11.55 13.13 6.80
C GLU A 81 12.53 12.41 5.85
N VAL A 82 12.42 11.09 5.71
CA VAL A 82 13.33 10.31 4.84
C VAL A 82 13.19 10.77 3.40
N GLU A 83 14.32 11.13 2.79
CA GLU A 83 14.37 11.63 1.43
C GLU A 83 14.01 10.55 0.40
N ALA A 84 13.43 10.95 -0.73
CA ALA A 84 13.04 10.02 -1.80
C ALA A 84 14.22 9.21 -2.34
N ALA A 85 15.42 9.78 -2.36
CA ALA A 85 16.64 9.13 -2.86
C ALA A 85 17.11 7.96 -1.97
N ASP A 86 16.71 7.95 -0.69
CA ASP A 86 17.10 6.93 0.28
C ASP A 86 16.17 5.71 0.25
N PHE A 87 15.12 5.74 -0.58
CA PHE A 87 14.22 4.60 -0.73
C PHE A 87 14.69 3.59 -1.76
N ARG A 88 14.41 2.34 -1.43
CA ARG A 88 14.42 1.20 -2.37
C ARG A 88 13.06 0.52 -2.31
N TYR A 89 12.72 -0.21 -3.36
CA TYR A 89 11.40 -0.84 -3.50
C TYR A 89 11.57 -2.32 -3.78
N ALA A 90 11.11 -3.15 -2.85
CA ALA A 90 10.93 -4.58 -3.07
C ALA A 90 9.59 -4.77 -3.81
N ALA A 91 9.62 -4.65 -5.14
CA ALA A 91 8.44 -4.60 -5.98
C ALA A 91 8.19 -5.93 -6.69
N LYS A 92 6.98 -6.45 -6.54
CA LYS A 92 6.50 -7.61 -7.29
C LYS A 92 5.02 -7.39 -7.63
N GLY A 93 4.69 -7.48 -8.92
CA GLY A 93 3.33 -7.32 -9.39
C GLY A 93 2.94 -5.90 -9.84
N TYR A 94 3.83 -4.92 -9.74
CA TYR A 94 3.63 -3.58 -10.29
C TYR A 94 4.92 -3.02 -10.91
N ASP A 95 4.78 -2.03 -11.79
CA ASP A 95 5.90 -1.31 -12.38
C ASP A 95 6.36 -0.20 -11.43
N THR A 96 7.65 -0.18 -11.12
CA THR A 96 8.26 0.82 -10.22
C THR A 96 8.57 2.14 -10.91
N ALA A 97 8.43 2.27 -12.22
CA ALA A 97 8.81 3.48 -12.95
C ALA A 97 8.14 4.74 -12.37
N ALA A 98 6.83 4.68 -12.11
CA ALA A 98 6.10 5.81 -11.57
C ALA A 98 6.55 6.23 -10.16
N VAL A 99 6.82 5.28 -9.27
CA VAL A 99 7.24 5.57 -7.89
C VAL A 99 8.70 6.03 -7.83
N LEU A 100 9.54 5.62 -8.78
CA LEU A 100 10.91 6.10 -8.92
C LEU A 100 10.97 7.52 -9.50
N GLU A 101 10.03 7.89 -10.36
CA GLU A 101 9.89 9.23 -10.90
C GLU A 101 9.29 10.20 -9.86
N ASP A 102 8.18 9.79 -9.23
CA ASP A 102 7.52 10.54 -8.16
C ASP A 102 6.98 9.59 -7.09
N ARG A 103 7.60 9.59 -5.91
CA ARG A 103 7.16 8.73 -4.80
C ARG A 103 5.72 9.00 -4.37
N ASN A 104 5.20 10.21 -4.60
CA ASN A 104 3.81 10.55 -4.25
C ASN A 104 2.77 9.69 -4.99
N SER A 105 3.17 9.02 -6.07
CA SER A 105 2.30 8.06 -6.77
C SER A 105 1.90 6.86 -5.89
N GLN A 106 2.72 6.51 -4.90
CA GLN A 106 2.52 5.39 -3.98
C GLN A 106 2.63 5.81 -2.50
N ILE A 107 3.40 6.86 -2.21
CA ILE A 107 3.72 7.34 -0.87
C ILE A 107 3.56 8.86 -0.85
N PRO A 108 2.33 9.40 -0.78
CA PRO A 108 2.04 10.82 -1.00
C PRO A 108 2.40 11.71 0.21
N ILE A 109 3.59 11.53 0.79
CA ILE A 109 4.04 12.24 2.01
C ILE A 109 4.13 13.75 1.78
N GLU A 110 4.71 14.19 0.66
CA GLU A 110 4.82 15.62 0.37
C GLU A 110 3.44 16.26 0.20
N ARG A 111 2.52 15.56 -0.47
CA ARG A 111 1.15 16.05 -0.64
C ARG A 111 0.39 16.13 0.67
N LEU A 112 0.59 15.16 1.55
CA LEU A 112 0.02 15.19 2.90
C LEU A 112 0.62 16.32 3.74
N GLY A 113 1.93 16.58 3.62
CA GLY A 113 2.60 17.71 4.26
C GLY A 113 2.06 19.06 3.77
N GLU A 114 1.80 19.22 2.47
CA GLU A 114 1.14 20.41 1.91
C GLU A 114 -0.27 20.57 2.48
N TYR A 115 -1.04 19.51 2.62
CA TYR A 115 -2.38 19.56 3.20
C TYR A 115 -2.35 19.91 4.68
N GLN A 116 -1.37 19.42 5.43
CA GLN A 116 -1.16 19.83 6.82
C GLN A 116 -0.83 21.32 6.91
N ALA A 117 0.13 21.78 6.13
CA ALA A 117 0.53 23.18 6.09
C ALA A 117 -0.62 24.13 5.74
N ASN A 118 -1.55 23.68 4.91
CA ASN A 118 -2.75 24.44 4.51
C ASN A 118 -3.97 24.19 5.41
N ALA A 119 -3.82 23.49 6.54
CA ALA A 119 -4.88 23.14 7.48
C ALA A 119 -6.07 22.40 6.84
N VAL A 120 -5.84 21.66 5.75
CA VAL A 120 -6.82 20.77 5.13
C VAL A 120 -6.98 19.49 5.95
N ILE A 121 -5.88 19.00 6.50
CA ILE A 121 -5.81 17.94 7.50
C ILE A 121 -5.25 18.51 8.81
N GLY A 122 -5.41 17.79 9.91
CA GLY A 122 -4.78 18.13 11.19
C GLY A 122 -3.29 17.76 11.17
N ASP A 123 -2.87 16.87 12.05
CA ASP A 123 -1.48 16.44 12.09
C ASP A 123 -1.23 15.24 11.18
N LEU A 124 -0.08 15.21 10.52
CA LEU A 124 0.47 14.01 9.91
C LEU A 124 1.34 13.29 10.95
N ASN A 125 1.17 11.97 11.06
CA ASN A 125 2.01 11.18 11.96
C ASN A 125 3.49 11.26 11.53
N ASN A 126 4.40 11.27 12.49
CA ASN A 126 5.84 11.41 12.25
C ASN A 126 6.47 10.19 11.55
N VAL A 127 5.75 9.08 11.57
CA VAL A 127 6.14 7.86 10.84
C VAL A 127 4.96 7.39 9.99
N TRP A 128 5.29 6.70 8.92
CA TRP A 128 4.35 5.94 8.12
C TRP A 128 4.78 4.48 8.04
N TRP A 129 3.89 3.60 7.63
CA TRP A 129 4.15 2.16 7.60
C TRP A 129 4.20 1.66 6.17
N SER A 130 5.31 0.99 5.85
CA SER A 130 5.47 0.26 4.61
C SER A 130 5.23 -1.22 4.84
N VAL A 131 4.44 -1.84 3.98
CA VAL A 131 4.21 -3.28 3.95
C VAL A 131 4.64 -3.84 2.61
N SER A 132 4.80 -5.16 2.53
CA SER A 132 5.23 -5.85 1.31
C SER A 132 4.30 -5.55 0.14
N SER A 133 4.89 -5.35 -1.04
CA SER A 133 4.14 -5.17 -2.29
C SER A 133 3.47 -6.46 -2.78
N TYR A 134 3.86 -7.59 -2.23
CA TYR A 134 3.37 -8.89 -2.65
C TYR A 134 3.22 -9.86 -1.48
N ILE A 135 2.00 -10.25 -1.20
CA ILE A 135 1.66 -11.28 -0.22
C ILE A 135 0.73 -12.28 -0.91
N PRO A 136 1.20 -13.48 -1.28
CA PRO A 136 0.42 -14.45 -2.05
C PRO A 136 -0.73 -15.08 -1.26
N ASN A 137 -0.64 -15.10 0.06
CA ASN A 137 -1.65 -15.68 0.94
C ASN A 137 -2.60 -14.59 1.46
N ALA A 138 -3.69 -14.36 0.70
CA ALA A 138 -4.68 -13.32 1.04
C ALA A 138 -5.44 -13.62 2.34
N GLU A 139 -5.63 -14.90 2.70
CA GLU A 139 -6.27 -15.30 3.96
C GLU A 139 -5.42 -14.89 5.16
N ARG A 140 -4.10 -15.04 5.03
CA ARG A 140 -3.16 -14.60 6.06
C ARG A 140 -3.20 -13.09 6.26
N VAL A 141 -3.29 -12.30 5.18
CA VAL A 141 -3.47 -10.84 5.28
C VAL A 141 -4.74 -10.48 6.05
N ALA A 142 -5.83 -11.21 5.83
CA ALA A 142 -7.09 -10.95 6.50
C ALA A 142 -7.09 -11.30 8.00
N THR A 143 -6.18 -12.18 8.45
CA THR A 143 -6.14 -12.67 9.85
C THR A 143 -5.00 -12.06 10.67
N GLU A 144 -3.89 -11.69 10.05
CA GLU A 144 -2.66 -11.24 10.71
C GLU A 144 -2.29 -9.78 10.36
N GLY A 145 -2.88 -9.21 9.29
CA GLY A 145 -2.59 -7.87 8.77
C GLY A 145 -3.25 -6.70 9.50
#